data_a1731c4fb4a21bad3cbd8736e5f9e59b
#
_entry.id   a1731c4fb4a21bad3cbd8736e5f9e59b
#
_cell.length_a   1.000
_cell.length_b   1.000
_cell.length_c   1.000
_cell.angle_alpha   90.00
_cell.angle_beta   90.00
_cell.angle_gamma   90.00
#
_symmetry.space_group_name_H-M   'P 1'
#
loop_
_entity.id
_entity.type
_entity.pdbx_description
1 polymer ?
#
loop_
_entity_poly.entity_id
_entity_poly.type
_entity_poly.pdbx_seq_one_letter_code
_entity_poly.pdbx_strand_id
1 'polypeptide(L)'
;MDKAGLESLLYLLLLSVPLLYLPRFLQREIQSIFLLITRQPEISTALFSLMFLPGVLLHESSHFLMAHLLGVKTGRFSIIPKKLGNGQLQLGYVETASTDFIRDALIGAAPLIVGGVFVGFVGVSRLELNPLWESLAQRQANSFRLALGSITDQPDFWLWFYLVFTVSSTMMPSSSDRRAWLPLILVIAVFSGIVLFLGAGPWIYSQLGSIIQSALDAITIVFGITVFIHLLFLPPAWLVRKLLSHILGYQVV
;
A
#
# COMPACT_ATOMS: atom_id res chain seq x y z
N MET A 1 23.82 4.73 -13.73
CA MET A 1 22.92 3.68 -13.21
C MET A 1 23.37 2.41 -13.87
N ASP A 2 23.69 1.39 -13.12
CA ASP A 2 24.03 0.08 -13.65
C ASP A 2 22.77 -0.65 -14.15
N LYS A 3 22.95 -1.83 -14.77
CA LYS A 3 21.85 -2.61 -15.33
C LYS A 3 20.82 -2.99 -14.25
N ALA A 4 21.29 -3.31 -13.05
CA ALA A 4 20.42 -3.68 -11.92
C ALA A 4 19.51 -2.52 -11.47
N GLY A 5 20.05 -1.30 -11.37
CA GLY A 5 19.24 -0.13 -10.99
C GLY A 5 18.18 0.24 -12.02
N LEU A 6 18.46 0.01 -13.31
CA LEU A 6 17.46 0.21 -14.37
C LEU A 6 16.34 -0.82 -14.30
N GLU A 7 16.69 -2.08 -14.01
CA GLU A 7 15.71 -3.17 -13.85
C GLU A 7 14.80 -2.91 -12.65
N SER A 8 15.33 -2.53 -11.48
CA SER A 8 14.51 -2.22 -10.29
C SER A 8 13.57 -1.05 -10.52
N LEU A 9 14.03 0.01 -11.20
CA LEU A 9 13.18 1.13 -11.58
C LEU A 9 12.06 0.70 -12.53
N LEU A 10 12.37 -0.15 -13.52
CA LEU A 10 11.39 -0.68 -14.46
C LEU A 10 10.31 -1.51 -13.72
N TYR A 11 10.73 -2.41 -12.82
CA TYR A 11 9.78 -3.20 -12.00
C TYR A 11 8.94 -2.31 -11.10
N LEU A 12 9.52 -1.30 -10.48
CA LEU A 12 8.79 -0.35 -9.65
C LEU A 12 7.70 0.37 -10.46
N LEU A 13 8.03 0.88 -11.65
CA LEU A 13 7.07 1.55 -12.53
C LEU A 13 5.96 0.59 -12.98
N LEU A 14 6.32 -0.65 -13.35
CA LEU A 14 5.38 -1.66 -13.78
C LEU A 14 4.42 -2.09 -12.65
N LEU A 15 4.91 -2.21 -11.42
CA LEU A 15 4.11 -2.56 -10.25
C LEU A 15 3.27 -1.40 -9.73
N SER A 16 3.67 -0.15 -9.99
CA SER A 16 2.94 1.03 -9.52
C SER A 16 1.52 1.12 -10.11
N VAL A 17 1.35 0.73 -11.36
CA VAL A 17 0.04 0.78 -12.02
C VAL A 17 -0.98 -0.18 -11.35
N PRO A 18 -0.73 -1.49 -11.24
CA PRO A 18 -1.65 -2.39 -10.55
C PRO A 18 -1.84 -2.00 -9.07
N LEU A 19 -0.80 -1.50 -8.41
CA LEU A 19 -0.89 -1.05 -7.02
C LEU A 19 -1.92 0.08 -6.80
N LEU A 20 -2.10 0.96 -7.77
CA LEU A 20 -3.08 2.05 -7.69
C LEU A 20 -4.53 1.58 -7.87
N TYR A 21 -4.75 0.47 -8.58
CA TYR A 21 -6.09 0.02 -8.96
C TYR A 21 -6.55 -1.22 -8.20
N LEU A 22 -5.70 -2.23 -8.02
CA LEU A 22 -6.09 -3.52 -7.44
C LEU A 22 -6.68 -3.40 -6.03
N PRO A 23 -6.10 -2.64 -5.07
CA PRO A 23 -6.69 -2.49 -3.75
C PRO A 23 -8.10 -1.90 -3.81
N ARG A 24 -8.32 -0.91 -4.66
CA ARG A 24 -9.63 -0.26 -4.83
C ARG A 24 -10.67 -1.20 -5.43
N PHE A 25 -10.28 -2.00 -6.43
CA PHE A 25 -11.17 -3.01 -7.01
C PHE A 25 -11.54 -4.05 -5.97
N LEU A 26 -10.56 -4.58 -5.24
CA LEU A 26 -10.80 -5.59 -4.22
C LEU A 26 -11.69 -5.05 -3.09
N GLN A 27 -11.43 -3.84 -2.61
CA GLN A 27 -12.27 -3.19 -1.60
C GLN A 27 -13.72 -3.03 -2.07
N ARG A 28 -13.95 -2.66 -3.33
CA ARG A 28 -15.30 -2.56 -3.91
C ARG A 28 -15.99 -3.93 -3.96
N GLU A 29 -15.29 -4.98 -4.38
CA GLU A 29 -15.84 -6.34 -4.40
C GLU A 29 -16.24 -6.80 -3.00
N ILE A 30 -15.38 -6.61 -1.99
CA ILE A 30 -15.65 -6.97 -0.60
C ILE A 30 -16.82 -6.16 -0.03
N GLN A 31 -16.87 -4.86 -0.27
CA GLN A 31 -17.97 -4.01 0.19
C GLN A 31 -19.30 -4.42 -0.47
N SER A 32 -19.27 -4.75 -1.75
CA SER A 32 -20.44 -5.27 -2.47
C SER A 32 -20.91 -6.61 -1.93
N ILE A 33 -20.00 -7.53 -1.55
CA ILE A 33 -20.33 -8.80 -0.91
C ILE A 33 -21.06 -8.54 0.41
N PHE A 34 -20.53 -7.68 1.28
CA PHE A 34 -21.16 -7.34 2.54
C PHE A 34 -22.55 -6.71 2.34
N LEU A 35 -22.69 -5.84 1.32
CA LEU A 35 -23.98 -5.22 1.02
C LEU A 35 -25.00 -6.24 0.49
N LEU A 36 -24.60 -7.18 -0.36
CA LEU A 36 -25.45 -8.27 -0.83
C LEU A 36 -25.95 -9.16 0.30
N ILE A 37 -25.08 -9.48 1.27
CA ILE A 37 -25.40 -10.35 2.40
C ILE A 37 -26.32 -9.65 3.42
N THR A 38 -25.96 -8.42 3.78
CA THR A 38 -26.66 -7.70 4.88
C THR A 38 -27.90 -6.96 4.42
N ARG A 39 -27.95 -6.56 3.15
CA ARG A 39 -28.99 -5.69 2.55
C ARG A 39 -29.13 -4.34 3.25
N GLN A 40 -28.21 -3.99 4.14
CA GLN A 40 -28.20 -2.77 4.93
C GLN A 40 -26.87 -2.05 4.76
N PRO A 41 -26.87 -0.86 4.15
CA PRO A 41 -25.63 -0.10 3.88
C PRO A 41 -24.82 0.23 5.14
N GLU A 42 -25.48 0.46 6.28
CA GLU A 42 -24.84 0.78 7.55
C GLU A 42 -24.07 -0.43 8.10
N ILE A 43 -24.70 -1.62 8.09
CA ILE A 43 -24.07 -2.87 8.55
C ILE A 43 -22.93 -3.26 7.61
N SER A 44 -23.15 -3.16 6.28
CA SER A 44 -22.10 -3.41 5.29
C SER A 44 -20.86 -2.51 5.53
N THR A 45 -21.10 -1.22 5.79
CA THR A 45 -20.04 -0.27 6.10
C THR A 45 -19.32 -0.62 7.40
N ALA A 46 -20.04 -1.02 8.44
CA ALA A 46 -19.45 -1.41 9.72
C ALA A 46 -18.57 -2.67 9.58
N LEU A 47 -19.06 -3.70 8.89
CA LEU A 47 -18.30 -4.93 8.63
C LEU A 47 -17.03 -4.66 7.80
N PHE A 48 -17.16 -3.83 6.75
CA PHE A 48 -16.02 -3.43 5.94
C PHE A 48 -14.97 -2.69 6.77
N SER A 49 -15.39 -1.73 7.59
CA SER A 49 -14.49 -0.96 8.44
C SER A 49 -13.82 -1.82 9.51
N LEU A 50 -14.54 -2.78 10.08
CA LEU A 50 -13.99 -3.73 11.05
C LEU A 50 -12.94 -4.64 10.40
N MET A 51 -13.20 -5.11 9.18
CA MET A 51 -12.25 -5.95 8.43
C MET A 51 -10.95 -5.22 8.12
N PHE A 52 -11.00 -3.93 7.80
CA PHE A 52 -9.81 -3.13 7.46
C PHE A 52 -9.27 -2.32 8.64
N LEU A 53 -9.84 -2.47 9.85
CA LEU A 53 -9.49 -1.69 11.03
C LEU A 53 -7.99 -1.66 11.36
N PRO A 54 -7.24 -2.79 11.35
CA PRO A 54 -5.80 -2.75 11.65
C PRO A 54 -5.02 -1.88 10.66
N GLY A 55 -5.35 -1.96 9.38
CA GLY A 55 -4.71 -1.17 8.35
C GLY A 55 -5.08 0.31 8.43
N VAL A 56 -6.36 0.64 8.68
CA VAL A 56 -6.83 2.02 8.90
C VAL A 56 -6.17 2.62 10.13
N LEU A 57 -6.09 1.86 11.23
CA LEU A 57 -5.43 2.33 12.45
C LEU A 57 -3.96 2.66 12.19
N LEU A 58 -3.23 1.80 11.50
CA LEU A 58 -1.83 2.07 11.14
C LEU A 58 -1.72 3.31 10.23
N HIS A 59 -2.62 3.45 9.26
CA HIS A 59 -2.67 4.58 8.33
C HIS A 59 -2.84 5.91 9.06
N GLU A 60 -3.91 6.05 9.82
CA GLU A 60 -4.20 7.29 10.55
C GLU A 60 -3.17 7.59 11.64
N SER A 61 -2.70 6.55 12.34
CA SER A 61 -1.62 6.71 13.33
C SER A 61 -0.31 7.18 12.68
N SER A 62 -0.04 6.78 11.45
CA SER A 62 1.15 7.23 10.69
C SER A 62 1.10 8.72 10.40
N HIS A 63 -0.06 9.24 9.95
CA HIS A 63 -0.26 10.67 9.77
C HIS A 63 -0.09 11.44 11.07
N PHE A 64 -0.73 10.97 12.14
CA PHE A 64 -0.67 11.59 13.46
C PHE A 64 0.77 11.66 13.99
N LEU A 65 1.50 10.55 13.96
CA LEU A 65 2.88 10.47 14.43
C LEU A 65 3.82 11.36 13.61
N MET A 66 3.69 11.33 12.29
CA MET A 66 4.52 12.15 11.40
C MET A 66 4.24 13.64 11.62
N ALA A 67 2.98 14.05 11.74
CA ALA A 67 2.64 15.45 12.06
C ALA A 67 3.27 15.88 13.39
N HIS A 68 3.20 15.02 14.41
CA HIS A 68 3.79 15.31 15.71
C HIS A 68 5.34 15.41 15.64
N LEU A 69 5.99 14.51 14.92
CA LEU A 69 7.45 14.55 14.71
C LEU A 69 7.91 15.82 13.98
N LEU A 70 7.08 16.33 13.07
CA LEU A 70 7.35 17.56 12.30
C LEU A 70 6.87 18.83 13.01
N GLY A 71 6.35 18.73 14.24
CA GLY A 71 5.87 19.87 15.02
C GLY A 71 4.58 20.51 14.46
N VAL A 72 3.80 19.76 13.65
CA VAL A 72 2.53 20.22 13.11
C VAL A 72 1.42 19.86 14.07
N LYS A 73 0.58 20.84 14.44
CA LYS A 73 -0.55 20.64 15.34
C LYS A 73 -1.57 19.71 14.71
N THR A 74 -2.03 18.71 15.45
CA THR A 74 -3.09 17.80 15.07
C THR A 74 -4.40 18.17 15.79
N GLY A 75 -5.51 17.99 15.10
CA GLY A 75 -6.86 18.17 15.65
C GLY A 75 -7.51 16.82 15.97
N ARG A 76 -8.70 16.59 15.40
CA ARG A 76 -9.45 15.36 15.66
C ARG A 76 -8.80 14.16 14.99
N PHE A 77 -8.76 13.04 15.71
CA PHE A 77 -8.38 11.73 15.22
C PHE A 77 -9.59 10.81 15.26
N SER A 78 -9.92 10.12 14.19
CA SER A 78 -11.02 9.16 14.15
C SER A 78 -10.70 7.99 13.26
N ILE A 79 -11.02 6.80 13.73
CA ILE A 79 -11.02 5.53 12.98
C ILE A 79 -12.46 5.06 12.69
N ILE A 80 -13.45 5.89 13.03
CA ILE A 80 -14.87 5.60 12.77
C ILE A 80 -15.19 6.04 11.34
N PRO A 81 -15.77 5.17 10.52
CA PRO A 81 -16.07 5.48 9.13
C PRO A 81 -17.13 6.58 9.02
N LYS A 82 -16.94 7.46 8.04
CA LYS A 82 -17.87 8.54 7.72
C LYS A 82 -18.18 8.56 6.23
N LYS A 83 -19.45 8.68 5.87
CA LYS A 83 -19.84 8.94 4.47
C LYS A 83 -19.61 10.42 4.15
N LEU A 84 -18.89 10.65 3.06
CA LEU A 84 -18.68 11.99 2.50
C LEU A 84 -19.85 12.39 1.62
N GLY A 85 -20.06 13.71 1.41
CA GLY A 85 -21.15 14.24 0.60
C GLY A 85 -21.16 13.79 -0.87
N ASN A 86 -20.03 13.29 -1.37
CA ASN A 86 -19.88 12.70 -2.72
C ASN A 86 -20.17 11.19 -2.77
N GLY A 87 -20.69 10.59 -1.69
CA GLY A 87 -20.97 9.16 -1.58
C GLY A 87 -19.76 8.27 -1.28
N GLN A 88 -18.57 8.83 -1.21
CA GLN A 88 -17.36 8.08 -0.83
C GLN A 88 -17.36 7.78 0.67
N LEU A 89 -16.75 6.64 1.04
CA LEU A 89 -16.55 6.24 2.43
C LEU A 89 -15.13 6.63 2.85
N GLN A 90 -15.04 7.44 3.91
CA GLN A 90 -13.79 7.74 4.61
C GLN A 90 -13.72 6.83 5.83
N LEU A 91 -12.73 5.93 5.88
CA LEU A 91 -12.61 4.92 6.94
C LEU A 91 -12.02 5.48 8.23
N GLY A 92 -11.19 6.51 8.12
CA GLY A 92 -10.60 7.25 9.22
C GLY A 92 -10.16 8.62 8.76
N TYR A 93 -9.73 9.47 9.69
CA TYR A 93 -9.10 10.74 9.38
C TYR A 93 -8.31 11.31 10.56
N VAL A 94 -7.29 12.08 10.22
CA VAL A 94 -6.54 12.94 11.13
C VAL A 94 -6.60 14.38 10.61
N GLU A 95 -7.08 15.30 11.43
CA GLU A 95 -7.03 16.72 11.10
C GLU A 95 -5.62 17.23 11.42
N THR A 96 -4.99 17.92 10.47
CA THR A 96 -3.70 18.58 10.64
C THR A 96 -3.81 20.06 10.34
N ALA A 97 -3.10 20.89 11.07
CA ALA A 97 -3.02 22.31 10.78
C ALA A 97 -2.33 22.55 9.44
N SER A 98 -2.67 23.66 8.77
CA SER A 98 -1.98 24.08 7.55
C SER A 98 -0.50 24.25 7.82
N THR A 99 0.34 23.75 6.93
CA THR A 99 1.79 23.79 7.06
C THR A 99 2.44 24.02 5.68
N ASP A 100 3.77 24.09 5.62
CA ASP A 100 4.47 24.15 4.35
C ASP A 100 4.35 22.84 3.55
N PHE A 101 4.63 22.95 2.24
CA PHE A 101 4.43 21.82 1.31
C PHE A 101 5.35 20.62 1.60
N ILE A 102 6.52 20.82 2.23
CA ILE A 102 7.45 19.73 2.55
C ILE A 102 6.88 18.89 3.68
N ARG A 103 6.46 19.54 4.78
CA ARG A 103 5.83 18.87 5.92
C ARG A 103 4.53 18.21 5.51
N ASP A 104 3.69 18.91 4.71
CA ASP A 104 2.43 18.35 4.19
C ASP A 104 2.67 17.10 3.34
N ALA A 105 3.69 17.12 2.45
CA ALA A 105 4.05 15.96 1.64
C ALA A 105 4.58 14.78 2.47
N LEU A 106 5.38 15.04 3.51
CA LEU A 106 5.90 14.00 4.40
C LEU A 106 4.78 13.38 5.25
N ILE A 107 3.88 14.20 5.78
CA ILE A 107 2.70 13.73 6.52
C ILE A 107 1.84 12.88 5.58
N GLY A 108 1.58 13.35 4.35
CA GLY A 108 0.82 12.62 3.35
C GLY A 108 1.47 11.31 2.89
N ALA A 109 2.81 11.20 2.93
CA ALA A 109 3.55 9.98 2.58
C ALA A 109 3.66 8.98 3.75
N ALA A 110 3.40 9.40 4.99
CA ALA A 110 3.64 8.60 6.18
C ALA A 110 2.98 7.22 6.16
N PRO A 111 1.71 7.04 5.75
CA PRO A 111 1.08 5.73 5.69
C PRO A 111 1.75 4.79 4.69
N LEU A 112 2.20 5.31 3.55
CA LEU A 112 2.90 4.52 2.54
C LEU A 112 4.27 4.06 3.07
N ILE A 113 4.99 4.92 3.77
CA ILE A 113 6.30 4.61 4.35
C ILE A 113 6.15 3.59 5.48
N VAL A 114 5.29 3.87 6.47
CA VAL A 114 5.09 3.00 7.64
C VAL A 114 4.44 1.68 7.23
N GLY A 115 3.43 1.72 6.37
CA GLY A 115 2.80 0.52 5.81
C GLY A 115 3.77 -0.31 4.98
N GLY A 116 4.59 0.32 4.16
CA GLY A 116 5.63 -0.34 3.38
C GLY A 116 6.68 -1.04 4.26
N VAL A 117 7.17 -0.36 5.29
CA VAL A 117 8.09 -0.95 6.28
C VAL A 117 7.42 -2.14 6.99
N PHE A 118 6.16 -2.01 7.39
CA PHE A 118 5.41 -3.09 8.02
C PHE A 118 5.27 -4.31 7.09
N VAL A 119 4.81 -4.10 5.84
CA VAL A 119 4.64 -5.17 4.85
C VAL A 119 5.97 -5.86 4.54
N GLY A 120 7.04 -5.10 4.36
CA GLY A 120 8.38 -5.64 4.13
C GLY A 120 8.91 -6.45 5.32
N PHE A 121 8.79 -5.90 6.53
CA PHE A 121 9.20 -6.57 7.76
C PHE A 121 8.44 -7.89 7.96
N VAL A 122 7.12 -7.87 7.90
CA VAL A 122 6.31 -9.08 8.08
C VAL A 122 6.54 -10.08 6.95
N GLY A 123 6.64 -9.61 5.71
CA GLY A 123 6.92 -10.46 4.55
C GLY A 123 8.23 -11.24 4.70
N VAL A 124 9.29 -10.59 5.17
CA VAL A 124 10.60 -11.23 5.34
C VAL A 124 10.68 -12.06 6.64
N SER A 125 10.23 -11.51 7.78
CA SER A 125 10.51 -12.07 9.10
C SER A 125 9.43 -12.99 9.66
N ARG A 126 8.18 -12.89 9.17
CA ARG A 126 7.04 -13.66 9.67
C ARG A 126 6.43 -14.60 8.64
N LEU A 127 6.42 -14.18 7.38
CA LEU A 127 5.92 -15.00 6.28
C LEU A 127 7.03 -15.69 5.50
N GLU A 128 8.30 -15.41 5.80
CA GLU A 128 9.48 -16.00 5.15
C GLU A 128 9.39 -16.02 3.61
N LEU A 129 9.01 -14.89 3.01
CA LEU A 129 8.79 -14.81 1.56
C LEU A 129 10.08 -14.82 0.73
N ASN A 130 11.27 -14.77 1.35
CA ASN A 130 12.55 -14.77 0.64
C ASN A 130 12.74 -16.01 -0.26
N PRO A 131 12.46 -17.27 0.18
CA PRO A 131 12.59 -18.44 -0.67
C PRO A 131 11.66 -18.40 -1.89
N LEU A 132 10.47 -17.81 -1.76
CA LEU A 132 9.58 -17.58 -2.91
C LEU A 132 10.21 -16.63 -3.92
N TRP A 133 10.73 -15.50 -3.43
CA TRP A 133 11.35 -14.52 -4.29
C TRP A 133 12.58 -15.06 -5.02
N GLU A 134 13.45 -15.75 -4.31
CA GLU A 134 14.63 -16.39 -4.87
C GLU A 134 14.28 -17.45 -5.94
N SER A 135 13.27 -18.28 -5.67
CA SER A 135 12.83 -19.32 -6.61
C SER A 135 12.21 -18.73 -7.88
N LEU A 136 11.48 -17.59 -7.76
CA LEU A 136 10.96 -16.84 -8.91
C LEU A 136 12.09 -16.22 -9.72
N ALA A 137 13.06 -15.58 -9.07
CA ALA A 137 14.20 -14.96 -9.72
C ALA A 137 15.06 -16.00 -10.50
N GLN A 138 15.20 -17.20 -9.92
CA GLN A 138 15.93 -18.32 -10.52
C GLN A 138 15.08 -19.15 -11.50
N ARG A 139 13.79 -18.83 -11.68
CA ARG A 139 12.82 -19.56 -12.52
C ARG A 139 12.70 -21.06 -12.17
N GLN A 140 12.82 -21.38 -10.89
CA GLN A 140 12.79 -22.77 -10.37
C GLN A 140 11.40 -23.15 -9.89
N ALA A 141 10.55 -23.70 -10.75
CA ALA A 141 9.15 -24.03 -10.44
C ALA A 141 9.00 -25.01 -9.25
N ASN A 142 9.90 -26.00 -9.10
CA ASN A 142 9.85 -26.93 -7.99
C ASN A 142 10.18 -26.26 -6.65
N SER A 143 11.22 -25.43 -6.60
CA SER A 143 11.59 -24.65 -5.42
C SER A 143 10.49 -23.67 -5.03
N PHE A 144 9.86 -23.05 -6.01
CA PHE A 144 8.71 -22.17 -5.80
C PHE A 144 7.53 -22.89 -5.16
N ARG A 145 7.19 -24.10 -5.67
CA ARG A 145 6.09 -24.90 -5.09
C ARG A 145 6.38 -25.34 -3.64
N LEU A 146 7.62 -25.72 -3.35
CA LEU A 146 8.03 -26.09 -2.00
C LEU A 146 7.99 -24.89 -1.06
N ALA A 147 8.53 -23.74 -1.48
CA ALA A 147 8.47 -22.50 -0.73
C ALA A 147 7.04 -22.05 -0.46
N LEU A 148 6.13 -22.19 -1.44
CA LEU A 148 4.72 -21.87 -1.25
C LEU A 148 4.05 -22.78 -0.21
N GLY A 149 4.41 -24.06 -0.17
CA GLY A 149 3.92 -24.99 0.86
C GLY A 149 4.41 -24.63 2.26
N SER A 150 5.69 -24.27 2.41
CA SER A 150 6.29 -23.97 3.72
C SER A 150 5.78 -22.67 4.36
N ILE A 151 5.27 -21.71 3.57
CA ILE A 151 4.75 -20.44 4.10
C ILE A 151 3.53 -20.68 5.01
N THR A 152 2.63 -21.57 4.62
CA THR A 152 1.42 -21.88 5.41
C THR A 152 1.72 -22.62 6.71
N ASP A 153 2.90 -23.18 6.84
CA ASP A 153 3.36 -23.90 8.04
C ASP A 153 3.97 -22.95 9.09
N GLN A 154 4.14 -21.68 8.75
CA GLN A 154 4.69 -20.68 9.68
C GLN A 154 3.73 -20.42 10.85
N PRO A 155 4.27 -20.28 12.10
CA PRO A 155 3.45 -19.91 13.24
C PRO A 155 2.66 -18.62 12.97
N ASP A 156 1.38 -18.64 13.34
CA ASP A 156 0.48 -17.48 13.21
C ASP A 156 0.35 -16.94 11.76
N PHE A 157 0.60 -17.79 10.74
CA PHE A 157 0.53 -17.41 9.33
C PHE A 157 -0.73 -16.59 9.00
N TRP A 158 -1.93 -17.09 9.40
CA TRP A 158 -3.20 -16.43 9.06
C TRP A 158 -3.35 -15.05 9.70
N LEU A 159 -2.79 -14.85 10.90
CA LEU A 159 -2.78 -13.55 11.56
C LEU A 159 -1.90 -12.55 10.79
N TRP A 160 -0.65 -12.94 10.50
CA TRP A 160 0.28 -12.07 9.79
C TRP A 160 -0.15 -11.79 8.36
N PHE A 161 -0.70 -12.79 7.69
CA PHE A 161 -1.25 -12.65 6.35
C PHE A 161 -2.43 -11.67 6.32
N TYR A 162 -3.37 -11.77 7.28
CA TYR A 162 -4.47 -10.82 7.44
C TYR A 162 -3.96 -9.41 7.71
N LEU A 163 -2.98 -9.22 8.59
CA LEU A 163 -2.39 -7.92 8.88
C LEU A 163 -1.72 -7.30 7.65
N VAL A 164 -0.91 -8.08 6.91
CA VAL A 164 -0.30 -7.63 5.65
C VAL A 164 -1.38 -7.26 4.62
N PHE A 165 -2.41 -8.07 4.49
CA PHE A 165 -3.54 -7.80 3.60
C PHE A 165 -4.22 -6.47 3.93
N THR A 166 -4.58 -6.24 5.20
CA THR A 166 -5.28 -5.01 5.61
C THR A 166 -4.40 -3.77 5.47
N VAL A 167 -3.13 -3.86 5.90
CA VAL A 167 -2.17 -2.75 5.80
C VAL A 167 -1.87 -2.42 4.35
N SER A 168 -1.54 -3.41 3.52
CA SER A 168 -1.25 -3.19 2.10
C SER A 168 -2.44 -2.64 1.31
N SER A 169 -3.67 -2.98 1.74
CA SER A 169 -4.91 -2.45 1.13
C SER A 169 -5.19 -0.99 1.50
N THR A 170 -4.69 -0.51 2.63
CA THR A 170 -4.99 0.83 3.16
C THR A 170 -3.81 1.79 3.16
N MET A 171 -2.56 1.33 2.95
CA MET A 171 -1.37 2.18 3.00
C MET A 171 -1.28 3.21 1.87
N MET A 172 -2.06 3.04 0.78
CA MET A 172 -2.01 3.96 -0.36
C MET A 172 -2.57 5.34 0.00
N PRO A 173 -1.80 6.41 -0.24
CA PRO A 173 -2.24 7.77 0.07
C PRO A 173 -3.49 8.18 -0.69
N SER A 174 -4.40 8.84 -0.01
CA SER A 174 -5.61 9.43 -0.59
C SER A 174 -5.29 10.61 -1.50
N SER A 175 -6.30 11.17 -2.17
CA SER A 175 -6.11 12.37 -2.98
C SER A 175 -5.71 13.59 -2.14
N SER A 176 -6.21 13.68 -0.91
CA SER A 176 -5.81 14.72 0.06
C SER A 176 -4.35 14.59 0.48
N ASP A 177 -3.89 13.37 0.74
CA ASP A 177 -2.52 13.11 1.21
C ASP A 177 -1.46 13.44 0.15
N ARG A 178 -1.83 13.34 -1.12
CA ARG A 178 -0.95 13.60 -2.27
C ARG A 178 -0.97 15.05 -2.77
N ARG A 179 -1.76 15.94 -2.18
CA ARG A 179 -1.92 17.32 -2.68
C ARG A 179 -0.60 18.11 -2.75
N ALA A 180 0.33 17.86 -1.82
CA ALA A 180 1.63 18.52 -1.76
C ALA A 180 2.73 17.79 -2.54
N TRP A 181 2.45 16.62 -3.14
CA TRP A 181 3.48 15.84 -3.83
C TRP A 181 3.94 16.45 -5.14
N LEU A 182 3.00 17.02 -5.93
CA LEU A 182 3.38 17.66 -7.20
C LEU A 182 4.35 18.83 -7.01
N PRO A 183 4.10 19.82 -6.12
CA PRO A 183 5.07 20.85 -5.81
C PRO A 183 6.43 20.29 -5.35
N LEU A 184 6.43 19.28 -4.48
CA LEU A 184 7.66 18.66 -3.99
C LEU A 184 8.44 17.98 -5.12
N ILE A 185 7.77 17.21 -5.99
CA ILE A 185 8.38 16.55 -7.15
C ILE A 185 9.02 17.57 -8.09
N LEU A 186 8.33 18.69 -8.35
CA LEU A 186 8.85 19.77 -9.21
C LEU A 186 10.13 20.38 -8.61
N VAL A 187 10.14 20.67 -7.30
CA VAL A 187 11.33 21.20 -6.61
C VAL A 187 12.49 20.21 -6.70
N ILE A 188 12.24 18.92 -6.42
CA ILE A 188 13.27 17.88 -6.52
C ILE A 188 13.77 17.74 -7.95
N ALA A 189 12.88 17.78 -8.96
CA ALA A 189 13.27 17.66 -10.37
C ALA A 189 14.14 18.83 -10.82
N VAL A 190 13.78 20.07 -10.45
CA VAL A 190 14.58 21.26 -10.76
C VAL A 190 15.95 21.20 -10.08
N PHE A 191 15.99 20.87 -8.79
CA PHE A 191 17.24 20.74 -8.05
C PHE A 191 18.12 19.65 -8.64
N SER A 192 17.59 18.48 -8.91
CA SER A 192 18.31 17.37 -9.57
C SER A 192 18.82 17.76 -10.94
N GLY A 193 18.03 18.49 -11.73
CA GLY A 193 18.42 19.02 -13.04
C GLY A 193 19.64 19.96 -12.93
N ILE A 194 19.63 20.89 -11.97
CA ILE A 194 20.76 21.79 -11.70
C ILE A 194 22.02 20.99 -11.31
N VAL A 195 21.88 20.04 -10.40
CA VAL A 195 22.98 19.19 -9.94
C VAL A 195 23.62 18.39 -11.08
N LEU A 196 22.79 17.81 -11.96
CA LEU A 196 23.26 17.09 -13.14
C LEU A 196 23.92 18.03 -14.16
N PHE A 197 23.36 19.22 -14.37
CA PHE A 197 23.93 20.24 -15.25
C PHE A 197 25.32 20.70 -14.77
N LEU A 198 25.52 20.81 -13.46
CA LEU A 198 26.82 21.14 -12.85
C LEU A 198 27.83 19.97 -12.87
N GLY A 199 27.48 18.82 -13.47
CA GLY A 199 28.38 17.67 -13.60
C GLY A 199 28.58 16.87 -12.31
N ALA A 200 27.79 17.11 -11.24
CA ALA A 200 27.91 16.41 -9.96
C ALA A 200 27.27 15.01 -9.95
N GLY A 201 26.61 14.60 -11.04
CA GLY A 201 25.93 13.30 -11.15
C GLY A 201 26.80 12.08 -10.81
N PRO A 202 28.02 11.92 -11.40
CA PRO A 202 28.90 10.80 -11.10
C PRO A 202 29.33 10.75 -9.61
N TRP A 203 29.58 11.89 -9.01
CA TRP A 203 29.95 11.97 -7.60
C TRP A 203 28.78 11.54 -6.70
N ILE A 204 27.56 12.05 -6.95
CA ILE A 204 26.36 11.62 -6.19
C ILE A 204 26.14 10.12 -6.34
N TYR A 205 26.25 9.59 -7.56
CA TYR A 205 26.08 8.16 -7.80
C TYR A 205 27.12 7.33 -7.06
N SER A 206 28.38 7.77 -6.98
CA SER A 206 29.42 7.07 -6.23
C SER A 206 29.16 7.03 -4.72
N GLN A 207 28.50 8.08 -4.16
CA GLN A 207 28.21 8.17 -2.72
C GLN A 207 26.87 7.53 -2.33
N LEU A 208 25.85 7.73 -3.13
CA LEU A 208 24.47 7.36 -2.80
C LEU A 208 23.90 6.21 -3.64
N GLY A 209 24.60 5.78 -4.67
CA GLY A 209 24.10 4.80 -5.64
C GLY A 209 23.67 3.48 -5.00
N SER A 210 24.45 2.95 -4.06
CA SER A 210 24.13 1.72 -3.34
C SER A 210 22.91 1.89 -2.42
N ILE A 211 22.78 3.04 -1.76
CA ILE A 211 21.65 3.34 -0.87
C ILE A 211 20.37 3.47 -1.70
N ILE A 212 20.44 4.20 -2.81
CA ILE A 212 19.31 4.37 -3.72
C ILE A 212 18.89 3.01 -4.30
N GLN A 213 19.85 2.19 -4.72
CA GLN A 213 19.56 0.85 -5.23
C GLN A 213 18.85 -0.01 -4.18
N SER A 214 19.39 -0.10 -2.96
CA SER A 214 18.78 -0.87 -1.88
C SER A 214 17.37 -0.39 -1.54
N ALA A 215 17.14 0.92 -1.58
CA ALA A 215 15.81 1.50 -1.37
C ALA A 215 14.83 1.13 -2.49
N LEU A 216 15.26 1.20 -3.77
CA LEU A 216 14.45 0.78 -4.92
C LEU A 216 14.07 -0.70 -4.84
N ASP A 217 15.03 -1.56 -4.49
CA ASP A 217 14.80 -2.99 -4.33
C ASP A 217 13.80 -3.28 -3.21
N ALA A 218 13.97 -2.65 -2.05
CA ALA A 218 13.04 -2.80 -0.92
C ALA A 218 11.62 -2.35 -1.28
N ILE A 219 11.46 -1.21 -1.95
CA ILE A 219 10.16 -0.71 -2.38
C ILE A 219 9.55 -1.65 -3.42
N THR A 220 10.35 -2.16 -4.35
CA THR A 220 9.91 -3.11 -5.39
C THR A 220 9.38 -4.40 -4.76
N ILE A 221 10.06 -4.93 -3.74
CA ILE A 221 9.61 -6.11 -3.00
C ILE A 221 8.27 -5.85 -2.31
N VAL A 222 8.12 -4.73 -1.60
CA VAL A 222 6.88 -4.36 -0.91
C VAL A 222 5.72 -4.20 -1.90
N PHE A 223 5.96 -3.55 -3.04
CA PHE A 223 4.95 -3.40 -4.10
C PHE A 223 4.60 -4.76 -4.71
N GLY A 224 5.59 -5.63 -4.93
CA GLY A 224 5.40 -6.99 -5.41
C GLY A 224 4.52 -7.83 -4.48
N ILE A 225 4.81 -7.83 -3.18
CA ILE A 225 4.01 -8.51 -2.16
C ILE A 225 2.57 -7.98 -2.17
N THR A 226 2.41 -6.66 -2.20
CA THR A 226 1.09 -6.01 -2.21
C THR A 226 0.28 -6.41 -3.44
N VAL A 227 0.87 -6.29 -4.63
CA VAL A 227 0.21 -6.66 -5.89
C VAL A 227 -0.16 -8.14 -5.91
N PHE A 228 0.76 -9.01 -5.46
CA PHE A 228 0.52 -10.46 -5.41
C PHE A 228 -0.68 -10.82 -4.52
N ILE A 229 -0.74 -10.27 -3.30
CA ILE A 229 -1.86 -10.50 -2.37
C ILE A 229 -3.19 -10.06 -2.99
N HIS A 230 -3.23 -8.88 -3.61
CA HIS A 230 -4.45 -8.39 -4.23
C HIS A 230 -4.87 -9.20 -5.45
N LEU A 231 -3.93 -9.66 -6.27
CA LEU A 231 -4.22 -10.57 -7.38
C LEU A 231 -4.74 -11.93 -6.90
N LEU A 232 -4.27 -12.41 -5.75
CA LEU A 232 -4.74 -13.66 -5.15
C LEU A 232 -6.20 -13.55 -4.68
N PHE A 233 -6.59 -12.41 -4.09
CA PHE A 233 -7.93 -12.23 -3.52
C PHE A 233 -8.97 -11.69 -4.49
N LEU A 234 -8.56 -10.94 -5.50
CA LEU A 234 -9.52 -10.29 -6.41
C LEU A 234 -10.40 -11.29 -7.20
N PRO A 235 -9.87 -12.36 -7.83
CA PRO A 235 -10.69 -13.31 -8.54
C PRO A 235 -11.71 -14.03 -7.65
N PRO A 236 -11.36 -14.60 -6.48
CA PRO A 236 -12.34 -15.22 -5.60
C PRO A 236 -13.37 -14.23 -5.05
N ALA A 237 -13.00 -13.01 -4.70
CA ALA A 237 -13.94 -11.99 -4.26
C ALA A 237 -14.94 -11.63 -5.36
N TRP A 238 -14.46 -11.40 -6.58
CA TRP A 238 -15.31 -11.17 -7.75
C TRP A 238 -16.27 -12.34 -8.01
N LEU A 239 -15.77 -13.58 -7.92
CA LEU A 239 -16.58 -14.78 -8.11
C LEU A 239 -17.68 -14.89 -7.05
N VAL A 240 -17.33 -14.70 -5.77
CA VAL A 240 -18.30 -14.72 -4.65
C VAL A 240 -19.37 -13.66 -4.85
N ARG A 241 -18.98 -12.40 -5.18
CA ARG A 241 -19.95 -11.34 -5.48
C ARG A 241 -20.88 -11.73 -6.62
N LYS A 242 -20.33 -12.29 -7.72
CA LYS A 242 -21.12 -12.69 -8.89
C LYS A 242 -22.10 -13.81 -8.55
N LEU A 243 -21.68 -14.82 -7.80
CA LEU A 243 -22.54 -15.92 -7.34
C LEU A 243 -23.65 -15.41 -6.42
N LEU A 244 -23.33 -14.59 -5.43
CA LEU A 244 -24.31 -14.00 -4.53
C LEU A 244 -25.34 -13.14 -5.29
N SER A 245 -24.88 -12.30 -6.21
CA SER A 245 -25.74 -11.49 -7.06
C SER A 245 -26.72 -12.37 -7.89
N HIS A 246 -26.25 -13.50 -8.42
CA HIS A 246 -27.07 -14.43 -9.18
C HIS A 246 -28.11 -15.13 -8.29
N ILE A 247 -27.69 -15.62 -7.13
CA ILE A 247 -28.58 -16.33 -6.19
C ILE A 247 -29.65 -15.40 -5.61
N LEU A 248 -29.28 -14.17 -5.28
CA LEU A 248 -30.17 -13.20 -4.65
C LEU A 248 -31.05 -12.43 -5.64
N GLY A 249 -30.77 -12.50 -6.93
CA GLY A 249 -31.57 -11.89 -8.01
C GLY A 249 -31.44 -10.37 -8.14
N TYR A 250 -30.41 -9.74 -7.52
CA TYR A 250 -30.15 -8.30 -7.68
C TYR A 250 -28.65 -7.99 -7.76
N GLN A 251 -28.35 -6.86 -8.40
CA GLN A 251 -26.98 -6.39 -8.62
C GLN A 251 -26.72 -5.18 -7.75
N VAL A 252 -25.52 -5.13 -7.19
CA VAL A 252 -24.93 -3.92 -6.58
C VAL A 252 -23.98 -3.33 -7.61
N VAL A 253 -24.28 -2.11 -8.05
CA VAL A 253 -23.47 -1.34 -9.01
C VAL A 253 -22.49 -0.45 -8.27
#